data_96c63e0cb5802bd746de2e43271a0377
#
_entry.id   96c63e0cb5802bd746de2e43271a0377
#
_cell.length_a   1.000
_cell.length_b   1.000
_cell.length_c   1.000
_cell.angle_alpha   90.00
_cell.angle_beta   90.00
_cell.angle_gamma   90.00
#
_symmetry.space_group_name_H-M   'P 1'
#
loop_
_entity.id
_entity.type
_entity.pdbx_description
1 polymer ?
#
loop_
_entity_poly.entity_id
_entity_poly.type
_entity_poly.pdbx_seq_one_letter_code
_entity_poly.pdbx_strand_id
1 'polypeptide(L)'
;MEERDIRSLADDVQAGRLSRRRFVQTMIGLGLTAPLAAQILAAAGVAAQPKEPVFTPAKRGGGGPLRVLWWQAPTLLNPHFATGTKDQDGARIFYEPLAAYDPDGNLSPVLAADIPTLDNGGLGRDGTWVVWNLKKGVQWHDGKPFTADDVIFNWEYAVDPATAAVTIGAYRDIDRVERLSDHAVKIVFKQPTPFWFEAFCGQNRALIPKHLFAAYQGDKSREAPTNLKPVGTGPYKFVDFKPGDTVRGEINPNYHAANRPFFDTIEMKGGGDAASAARAVLQTAEYDFAWNIQVEDDILKRLEQGGKGRTEIVSTGNIEHIQCNFTDPWREVDGERSSIKTTHPTLSDPAVRQALSVLVDRASVHEQIYGRQGQATANYLNAPPRYYSRNMRWEFNVDKANQILEAAGWKRGADGIRAKDGKRLKFLYQTSTNAPRQKTQAIVKQACARAGIEIEIKSVVASVFFASDAANPDTYPHFYADLQMYTTTTGVDPLWGMRVFTSHEVATKDNKWSGRNITRWRNEEYDRLWKAAETEMDPVKRAGLFVRMNDTVISNSVVIPVLWRNQVSVAGARLRGLDLSGWDSNMWRLPYWHKA
;
A
#
# COMPACT_ATOMS: atom_id res chain seq x y z
N MET A 1 20.86 -19.25 -15.10
CA MET A 1 21.50 -18.39 -16.11
C MET A 1 22.85 -18.01 -15.55
N GLU A 2 23.91 -18.26 -16.30
CA GLU A 2 25.28 -17.95 -15.91
C GLU A 2 25.62 -16.48 -16.23
N GLU A 3 26.69 -15.95 -15.63
CA GLU A 3 27.16 -14.57 -15.88
C GLU A 3 27.35 -14.27 -17.37
N ARG A 4 27.85 -15.26 -18.13
CA ARG A 4 28.04 -15.16 -19.58
C ARG A 4 26.72 -14.90 -20.33
N ASP A 5 25.62 -15.51 -19.88
CA ASP A 5 24.30 -15.33 -20.52
C ASP A 5 23.77 -13.93 -20.27
N ILE A 6 23.99 -13.40 -19.07
CA ILE A 6 23.60 -12.03 -18.70
C ILE A 6 24.40 -11.01 -19.53
N ARG A 7 25.69 -11.20 -19.70
CA ARG A 7 26.51 -10.34 -20.54
C ARG A 7 26.06 -10.36 -22.00
N SER A 8 25.77 -11.56 -22.55
CA SER A 8 25.25 -11.70 -23.91
C SER A 8 23.94 -10.94 -24.11
N LEU A 9 23.01 -10.98 -23.13
CA LEU A 9 21.78 -10.20 -23.20
C LEU A 9 22.02 -8.68 -23.10
N ALA A 10 23.02 -8.23 -22.34
CA ALA A 10 23.41 -6.83 -22.29
C ALA A 10 24.02 -6.36 -23.62
N ASP A 11 24.84 -7.19 -24.26
CA ASP A 11 25.39 -6.95 -25.59
C ASP A 11 24.27 -6.88 -26.65
N ASP A 12 23.23 -7.70 -26.53
CA ASP A 12 22.04 -7.62 -27.39
C ASP A 12 21.30 -6.31 -27.25
N VAL A 13 21.24 -5.75 -26.03
CA VAL A 13 20.66 -4.40 -25.82
C VAL A 13 21.54 -3.34 -26.45
N GLN A 14 22.87 -3.42 -26.28
CA GLN A 14 23.80 -2.49 -26.88
C GLN A 14 23.74 -2.51 -28.41
N ALA A 15 23.58 -3.69 -29.00
CA ALA A 15 23.42 -3.90 -30.42
C ALA A 15 22.02 -3.61 -30.97
N GLY A 16 21.05 -3.19 -30.12
CA GLY A 16 19.67 -2.90 -30.51
C GLY A 16 18.81 -4.12 -30.85
N ARG A 17 19.30 -5.34 -30.62
CA ARG A 17 18.55 -6.60 -30.83
C ARG A 17 17.55 -6.92 -29.72
N LEU A 18 17.80 -6.40 -28.51
CA LEU A 18 16.92 -6.53 -27.35
C LEU A 18 16.61 -5.15 -26.82
N SER A 19 15.33 -4.86 -26.51
CA SER A 19 15.00 -3.59 -25.87
C SER A 19 15.47 -3.56 -24.42
N ARG A 20 15.92 -2.38 -23.93
CA ARG A 20 16.30 -2.15 -22.52
C ARG A 20 15.20 -2.62 -21.55
N ARG A 21 13.94 -2.29 -21.85
CA ARG A 21 12.79 -2.72 -21.06
C ARG A 21 12.69 -4.24 -20.96
N ARG A 22 12.86 -4.94 -22.07
CA ARG A 22 12.80 -6.41 -22.11
C ARG A 22 13.98 -7.04 -21.37
N PHE A 23 15.18 -6.46 -21.47
CA PHE A 23 16.33 -6.88 -20.66
C PHE A 23 16.02 -6.75 -19.17
N VAL A 24 15.58 -5.56 -18.70
CA VAL A 24 15.23 -5.33 -17.29
C VAL A 24 14.15 -6.29 -16.83
N GLN A 25 13.11 -6.53 -17.63
CA GLN A 25 12.07 -7.52 -17.32
C GLN A 25 12.63 -8.94 -17.23
N THR A 26 13.54 -9.31 -18.11
CA THR A 26 14.22 -10.63 -18.08
C THR A 26 15.07 -10.77 -16.82
N MET A 27 15.85 -9.74 -16.48
CA MET A 27 16.67 -9.73 -15.26
C MET A 27 15.81 -9.80 -13.99
N ILE A 28 14.71 -9.07 -13.96
CA ILE A 28 13.71 -9.16 -12.87
C ILE A 28 13.12 -10.56 -12.79
N GLY A 29 12.78 -11.16 -13.94
CA GLY A 29 12.33 -12.57 -14.03
C GLY A 29 13.37 -13.57 -13.50
N LEU A 30 14.65 -13.19 -13.47
CA LEU A 30 15.77 -13.99 -12.93
C LEU A 30 16.11 -13.65 -11.47
N GLY A 31 15.36 -12.73 -10.84
CA GLY A 31 15.55 -12.34 -9.44
C GLY A 31 16.51 -11.19 -9.20
N LEU A 32 16.98 -10.52 -10.26
CA LEU A 32 17.76 -9.29 -10.14
C LEU A 32 16.82 -8.09 -9.94
N THR A 33 17.29 -7.06 -9.25
CA THR A 33 16.51 -5.81 -9.10
C THR A 33 16.59 -4.96 -10.37
N ALA A 34 15.60 -4.11 -10.64
CA ALA A 34 15.64 -3.17 -11.75
C ALA A 34 16.86 -2.23 -11.69
N PRO A 35 17.27 -1.67 -10.53
CA PRO A 35 18.50 -0.91 -10.40
C PRO A 35 19.75 -1.73 -10.76
N LEU A 36 19.85 -2.97 -10.29
CA LEU A 36 20.98 -3.84 -10.62
C LEU A 36 21.01 -4.19 -12.11
N ALA A 37 19.86 -4.47 -12.72
CA ALA A 37 19.75 -4.66 -14.16
C ALA A 37 20.16 -3.38 -14.93
N ALA A 38 19.79 -2.20 -14.44
CA ALA A 38 20.22 -0.93 -15.02
C ALA A 38 21.73 -0.68 -14.87
N GLN A 39 22.33 -1.07 -13.74
CA GLN A 39 23.78 -1.02 -13.52
C GLN A 39 24.53 -1.96 -14.45
N ILE A 40 24.03 -3.18 -14.68
CA ILE A 40 24.61 -4.13 -15.64
C ILE A 40 24.61 -3.52 -17.05
N LEU A 41 23.51 -2.90 -17.47
CA LEU A 41 23.44 -2.22 -18.76
C LEU A 41 24.40 -1.03 -18.84
N ALA A 42 24.52 -0.24 -17.77
CA ALA A 42 25.46 0.88 -17.70
C ALA A 42 26.91 0.39 -17.79
N ALA A 43 27.25 -0.69 -17.07
CA ALA A 43 28.57 -1.32 -17.13
C ALA A 43 28.88 -1.91 -18.53
N ALA A 44 27.85 -2.34 -19.27
CA ALA A 44 27.95 -2.78 -20.65
C ALA A 44 27.91 -1.61 -21.66
N GLY A 45 28.01 -0.36 -21.22
CA GLY A 45 28.01 0.81 -22.09
C GLY A 45 26.69 1.19 -22.72
N VAL A 46 25.58 0.58 -22.27
CA VAL A 46 24.22 0.94 -22.70
C VAL A 46 23.79 2.22 -21.97
N ALA A 47 23.78 3.35 -22.68
CA ALA A 47 23.33 4.62 -22.12
C ALA A 47 21.93 4.50 -21.52
N ALA A 48 21.70 5.13 -20.37
CA ALA A 48 20.35 5.30 -19.86
C ALA A 48 19.51 5.99 -20.95
N GLN A 49 18.32 5.43 -21.26
CA GLN A 49 17.41 6.20 -22.10
C GLN A 49 17.16 7.54 -21.40
N PRO A 50 17.28 8.67 -22.11
CA PRO A 50 16.87 9.93 -21.54
C PRO A 50 15.41 9.75 -21.11
N LYS A 51 15.11 9.98 -19.83
CA LYS A 51 13.71 10.17 -19.40
C LYS A 51 13.15 11.24 -20.34
N GLU A 52 11.91 11.04 -20.82
CA GLU A 52 11.25 12.08 -21.60
C GLU A 52 11.48 13.43 -20.93
N PRO A 53 11.84 14.47 -21.69
CA PRO A 53 12.14 15.77 -21.10
C PRO A 53 10.96 16.18 -20.23
N VAL A 54 11.21 16.37 -18.93
CA VAL A 54 10.18 16.81 -18.00
C VAL A 54 9.69 18.15 -18.50
N PHE A 55 8.40 18.22 -18.88
CA PHE A 55 7.78 19.49 -19.28
C PHE A 55 8.07 20.56 -18.23
N THR A 56 8.68 21.64 -18.66
CA THR A 56 8.98 22.81 -17.83
C THR A 56 8.12 23.98 -18.27
N PRO A 57 7.12 24.39 -17.47
CA PRO A 57 6.31 25.54 -17.80
C PRO A 57 7.17 26.83 -17.86
N ALA A 58 6.84 27.73 -18.76
CA ALA A 58 7.51 29.04 -18.84
C ALA A 58 7.25 29.92 -17.61
N LYS A 59 6.11 29.70 -16.95
CA LYS A 59 5.68 30.40 -15.73
C LYS A 59 4.87 29.47 -14.83
N ARG A 60 4.69 29.87 -13.60
CA ARG A 60 3.78 29.24 -12.64
C ARG A 60 2.35 29.58 -12.97
N GLY A 61 1.44 28.60 -12.92
CA GLY A 61 0.03 28.77 -13.20
C GLY A 61 -0.30 29.02 -14.67
N GLY A 62 -1.54 29.39 -14.92
CA GLY A 62 -2.10 29.63 -16.26
C GLY A 62 -2.72 28.41 -16.92
N GLY A 63 -2.72 27.25 -16.25
CA GLY A 63 -3.35 26.02 -16.72
C GLY A 63 -4.83 25.87 -16.38
N GLY A 64 -5.40 26.84 -15.66
CA GLY A 64 -6.78 26.79 -15.20
C GLY A 64 -7.01 25.77 -14.09
N PRO A 65 -8.24 25.29 -13.89
CA PRO A 65 -8.58 24.34 -12.84
C PRO A 65 -8.13 22.92 -13.18
N LEU A 66 -7.64 22.20 -12.15
CA LEU A 66 -7.48 20.76 -12.14
C LEU A 66 -8.64 20.15 -11.34
N ARG A 67 -9.45 19.28 -11.96
CA ARG A 67 -10.58 18.61 -11.33
C ARG A 67 -10.30 17.13 -11.23
N VAL A 68 -10.27 16.60 -9.99
CA VAL A 68 -9.98 15.19 -9.74
C VAL A 68 -11.07 14.54 -8.91
N LEU A 69 -11.36 13.28 -9.17
CA LEU A 69 -12.33 12.48 -8.43
C LEU A 69 -11.64 11.49 -7.50
N TRP A 70 -11.94 11.60 -6.22
CA TRP A 70 -11.70 10.60 -5.19
C TRP A 70 -13.06 10.13 -4.68
N TRP A 71 -13.67 9.14 -5.33
CA TRP A 71 -15.02 8.70 -4.98
C TRP A 71 -15.18 8.27 -3.51
N GLN A 72 -14.09 7.81 -2.89
CA GLN A 72 -13.95 7.72 -1.43
C GLN A 72 -13.17 8.96 -0.96
N ALA A 73 -13.86 10.07 -0.71
CA ALA A 73 -13.21 11.34 -0.40
C ALA A 73 -12.47 11.36 0.94
N PRO A 74 -11.47 12.26 1.08
CA PRO A 74 -10.78 12.50 2.36
C PRO A 74 -11.76 12.94 3.45
N THR A 75 -11.50 12.47 4.68
CA THR A 75 -12.25 12.84 5.87
C THR A 75 -11.42 13.65 6.86
N LEU A 76 -10.11 13.68 6.67
CA LEU A 76 -9.16 14.50 7.42
C LEU A 76 -7.94 14.81 6.54
N LEU A 77 -7.16 15.82 6.93
CA LEU A 77 -6.02 16.30 6.16
C LEU A 77 -4.69 16.32 6.94
N ASN A 78 -4.66 15.86 8.20
CA ASN A 78 -3.40 15.73 8.94
C ASN A 78 -2.72 14.38 8.59
N PRO A 79 -1.49 14.37 8.03
CA PRO A 79 -0.80 13.15 7.62
C PRO A 79 -0.53 12.17 8.77
N HIS A 80 -0.33 12.66 10.02
CA HIS A 80 -0.10 11.80 11.18
C HIS A 80 -1.34 11.03 11.65
N PHE A 81 -2.54 11.42 11.17
CA PHE A 81 -3.81 10.77 11.51
C PHE A 81 -4.47 10.06 10.31
N ALA A 82 -3.89 10.21 9.12
CA ALA A 82 -4.40 9.63 7.87
C ALA A 82 -4.18 8.11 7.82
N THR A 83 -5.23 7.32 8.06
CA THR A 83 -5.16 5.85 8.04
C THR A 83 -5.32 5.26 6.64
N GLY A 84 -6.10 5.89 5.77
CA GLY A 84 -6.41 5.42 4.42
C GLY A 84 -5.78 6.28 3.33
N THR A 85 -5.49 5.65 2.17
CA THR A 85 -4.91 6.33 0.99
C THR A 85 -5.66 7.60 0.61
N LYS A 86 -6.99 7.61 0.73
CA LYS A 86 -7.82 8.79 0.42
C LYS A 86 -7.43 10.03 1.25
N ASP A 87 -7.19 9.83 2.56
CA ASP A 87 -6.81 10.92 3.48
C ASP A 87 -5.34 11.33 3.26
N GLN A 88 -4.47 10.34 2.99
CA GLN A 88 -3.06 10.57 2.68
C GLN A 88 -2.89 11.36 1.38
N ASP A 89 -3.65 11.01 0.32
CA ASP A 89 -3.66 11.73 -0.95
C ASP A 89 -4.22 13.15 -0.80
N GLY A 90 -5.29 13.33 0.00
CA GLY A 90 -5.84 14.65 0.32
C GLY A 90 -4.85 15.54 1.06
N ALA A 91 -4.15 14.99 2.06
CA ALA A 91 -3.09 15.70 2.79
C ALA A 91 -1.93 16.09 1.86
N ARG A 92 -1.59 15.24 0.89
CA ARG A 92 -0.47 15.41 -0.04
C ARG A 92 -0.64 16.56 -1.04
N ILE A 93 -1.84 17.12 -1.17
CA ILE A 93 -2.09 18.36 -1.91
C ILE A 93 -1.35 19.54 -1.25
N PHE A 94 -1.27 19.52 0.09
CA PHE A 94 -0.77 20.63 0.91
C PHE A 94 0.57 20.35 1.57
N TYR A 95 0.79 19.13 2.06
CA TYR A 95 1.96 18.73 2.82
C TYR A 95 2.92 17.87 2.00
N GLU A 96 4.21 18.00 2.30
CA GLU A 96 5.27 17.27 1.60
C GLU A 96 6.18 16.51 2.57
N PRO A 97 6.72 15.33 2.17
CA PRO A 97 7.76 14.60 2.90
C PRO A 97 9.16 15.11 2.54
N LEU A 98 10.19 14.58 3.23
CA LEU A 98 11.58 14.83 2.82
C LEU A 98 11.89 14.22 1.45
N ALA A 99 11.41 13.01 1.20
CA ALA A 99 11.54 12.34 -0.10
C ALA A 99 10.28 11.51 -0.43
N ALA A 100 10.06 11.28 -1.70
CA ALA A 100 8.98 10.48 -2.27
C ALA A 100 9.53 9.24 -2.97
N TYR A 101 8.69 8.22 -3.20
CA TYR A 101 9.08 7.04 -3.98
C TYR A 101 8.62 7.17 -5.43
N ASP A 102 9.57 7.02 -6.35
CA ASP A 102 9.29 6.97 -7.78
C ASP A 102 8.62 5.63 -8.17
N PRO A 103 8.16 5.45 -9.43
CA PRO A 103 7.53 4.21 -9.87
C PRO A 103 8.38 2.95 -9.74
N ASP A 104 9.71 3.11 -9.70
CA ASP A 104 10.67 2.01 -9.52
C ASP A 104 10.95 1.71 -8.03
N GLY A 105 10.37 2.51 -7.11
CA GLY A 105 10.58 2.40 -5.67
C GLY A 105 11.88 3.05 -5.17
N ASN A 106 12.51 3.93 -5.95
CA ASN A 106 13.66 4.70 -5.52
C ASN A 106 13.23 6.00 -4.86
N LEU A 107 14.03 6.50 -3.93
CA LEU A 107 13.80 7.81 -3.32
C LEU A 107 14.09 8.94 -4.31
N SER A 108 13.18 9.91 -4.34
CA SER A 108 13.28 11.16 -5.08
C SER A 108 13.15 12.33 -4.10
N PRO A 109 14.08 13.30 -4.05
CA PRO A 109 14.07 14.37 -3.06
C PRO A 109 12.89 15.33 -3.28
N VAL A 110 12.19 15.69 -2.19
CA VAL A 110 11.08 16.65 -2.18
C VAL A 110 11.46 17.88 -1.34
N LEU A 111 11.47 17.79 -0.01
CA LEU A 111 11.99 18.83 0.89
C LEU A 111 13.47 18.62 1.22
N ALA A 112 14.00 17.42 1.03
CA ALA A 112 15.43 17.16 1.08
C ALA A 112 16.13 17.76 -0.13
N ALA A 113 17.36 18.22 0.05
CA ALA A 113 18.22 18.70 -1.04
C ALA A 113 18.78 17.56 -1.89
N ASP A 114 19.12 16.46 -1.23
CA ASP A 114 19.66 15.23 -1.81
C ASP A 114 19.16 13.99 -1.05
N ILE A 115 19.40 12.82 -1.60
CA ILE A 115 19.13 11.55 -0.93
C ILE A 115 20.40 11.09 -0.21
N PRO A 116 20.34 10.76 1.09
CA PRO A 116 21.47 10.22 1.83
C PRO A 116 22.00 8.93 1.22
N THR A 117 23.30 8.83 1.07
CA THR A 117 24.03 7.64 0.61
C THR A 117 25.30 7.46 1.42
N LEU A 118 25.94 6.28 1.32
CA LEU A 118 27.27 6.06 1.88
C LEU A 118 28.32 6.96 1.19
N ASP A 119 28.16 7.19 -0.12
CA ASP A 119 29.12 7.93 -0.93
C ASP A 119 29.13 9.44 -0.62
N ASN A 120 27.93 10.02 -0.33
CA ASN A 120 27.84 11.43 0.05
C ASN A 120 28.00 11.66 1.56
N GLY A 121 28.28 10.59 2.34
CA GLY A 121 28.43 10.67 3.78
C GLY A 121 27.12 10.89 4.55
N GLY A 122 25.98 10.73 3.89
CA GLY A 122 24.64 10.88 4.50
C GLY A 122 24.20 9.66 5.29
N LEU A 123 24.88 8.50 5.18
CA LEU A 123 24.53 7.27 5.90
C LEU A 123 25.70 6.76 6.75
N GLY A 124 25.37 6.30 7.96
CA GLY A 124 26.30 5.55 8.79
C GLY A 124 26.51 4.13 8.24
N ARG A 125 27.78 3.69 8.11
CA ARG A 125 28.12 2.33 7.63
C ARG A 125 27.57 1.23 8.53
N ASP A 126 27.37 1.53 9.80
CA ASP A 126 26.78 0.65 10.80
C ASP A 126 25.24 0.64 10.80
N GLY A 127 24.61 1.44 9.94
CA GLY A 127 23.15 1.55 9.85
C GLY A 127 22.49 2.26 11.03
N THR A 128 23.26 2.92 11.90
CA THR A 128 22.74 3.53 13.14
C THR A 128 22.38 5.00 13.01
N TRP A 129 22.67 5.65 11.87
CA TRP A 129 22.32 7.04 11.66
C TRP A 129 22.18 7.41 10.17
N VAL A 130 21.41 8.48 9.93
CA VAL A 130 21.26 9.12 8.62
C VAL A 130 21.25 10.64 8.79
N VAL A 131 21.89 11.37 7.87
CA VAL A 131 21.86 12.84 7.78
C VAL A 131 21.03 13.25 6.57
N TRP A 132 20.03 14.10 6.82
CA TRP A 132 19.24 14.73 5.79
C TRP A 132 19.63 16.20 5.65
N ASN A 133 20.03 16.59 4.43
CA ASN A 133 20.17 17.97 4.03
C ASN A 133 18.83 18.49 3.50
N LEU A 134 18.38 19.63 4.00
CA LEU A 134 17.09 20.24 3.65
C LEU A 134 17.27 21.30 2.55
N LYS A 135 16.30 21.43 1.66
CA LYS A 135 16.27 22.52 0.69
C LYS A 135 16.20 23.87 1.41
N LYS A 136 17.03 24.81 0.97
CA LYS A 136 17.01 26.19 1.47
C LYS A 136 15.90 27.00 0.81
N GLY A 137 15.35 27.97 1.54
CA GLY A 137 14.37 28.91 1.03
C GLY A 137 12.95 28.35 0.89
N VAL A 138 12.69 27.14 1.39
CA VAL A 138 11.34 26.59 1.47
C VAL A 138 10.54 27.32 2.54
N GLN A 139 9.30 27.67 2.23
CA GLN A 139 8.38 28.34 3.12
C GLN A 139 7.10 27.53 3.30
N TRP A 140 6.55 27.58 4.50
CA TRP A 140 5.17 27.18 4.76
C TRP A 140 4.20 28.15 4.06
N HIS A 141 2.96 27.75 3.84
CA HIS A 141 1.94 28.55 3.13
C HIS A 141 1.67 29.91 3.79
N ASP A 142 1.98 30.07 5.06
CA ASP A 142 1.87 31.32 5.83
C ASP A 142 3.15 32.19 5.79
N GLY A 143 4.16 31.77 5.03
CA GLY A 143 5.41 32.50 4.82
C GLY A 143 6.51 32.22 5.86
N LYS A 144 6.26 31.41 6.88
CA LYS A 144 7.30 30.98 7.82
C LYS A 144 8.30 30.04 7.13
N PRO A 145 9.61 30.09 7.49
CA PRO A 145 10.60 29.19 6.90
C PRO A 145 10.39 27.75 7.38
N PHE A 146 10.61 26.78 6.48
CA PHE A 146 10.77 25.38 6.82
C PHE A 146 12.22 25.12 7.23
N THR A 147 12.42 24.49 8.39
CA THR A 147 13.75 24.27 8.98
C THR A 147 13.89 22.89 9.62
N ALA A 148 15.09 22.60 10.11
CA ALA A 148 15.41 21.41 10.90
C ALA A 148 14.50 21.24 12.13
N ASP A 149 14.04 22.35 12.73
CA ASP A 149 13.17 22.32 13.90
C ASP A 149 11.79 21.71 13.58
N ASP A 150 11.31 21.86 12.34
CA ASP A 150 10.07 21.22 11.91
C ASP A 150 10.25 19.69 11.78
N VAL A 151 11.40 19.23 11.30
CA VAL A 151 11.70 17.78 11.19
C VAL A 151 11.78 17.15 12.59
N ILE A 152 12.49 17.79 13.52
CA ILE A 152 12.58 17.35 14.92
C ILE A 152 11.19 17.28 15.55
N PHE A 153 10.39 18.33 15.38
CA PHE A 153 9.03 18.39 15.90
C PHE A 153 8.14 17.26 15.37
N ASN A 154 8.21 16.95 14.08
CA ASN A 154 7.40 15.86 13.50
C ASN A 154 7.74 14.50 14.10
N TRP A 155 9.01 14.24 14.44
CA TRP A 155 9.39 13.06 15.20
C TRP A 155 8.82 13.08 16.62
N GLU A 156 9.04 14.17 17.38
CA GLU A 156 8.54 14.34 18.75
C GLU A 156 7.01 14.17 18.80
N TYR A 157 6.30 14.79 17.85
CA TYR A 157 4.85 14.70 17.73
C TYR A 157 4.37 13.26 17.44
N ALA A 158 5.06 12.54 16.55
CA ALA A 158 4.66 11.21 16.15
C ALA A 158 4.94 10.14 17.21
N VAL A 159 6.01 10.27 18.01
CA VAL A 159 6.39 9.28 19.02
C VAL A 159 5.71 9.49 20.37
N ASP A 160 5.11 10.64 20.60
CA ASP A 160 4.33 10.92 21.81
C ASP A 160 3.07 10.04 21.83
N PRO A 161 2.94 9.10 22.81
CA PRO A 161 1.78 8.21 22.87
C PRO A 161 0.45 8.96 23.03
N ALA A 162 0.45 10.12 23.70
CA ALA A 162 -0.75 10.94 23.91
C ALA A 162 -1.23 11.58 22.60
N THR A 163 -0.34 11.84 21.63
CA THR A 163 -0.70 12.28 20.28
C THR A 163 -1.52 11.22 19.53
N ALA A 164 -1.30 9.94 19.82
CA ALA A 164 -1.93 8.81 19.15
C ALA A 164 -1.80 8.85 17.61
N ALA A 165 -0.58 9.21 17.12
CA ALA A 165 -0.28 9.28 15.70
C ALA A 165 -0.25 7.88 15.08
N VAL A 166 -0.98 7.68 13.96
CA VAL A 166 -0.96 6.39 13.23
C VAL A 166 0.40 6.14 12.56
N THR A 167 1.21 7.15 12.43
CA THR A 167 2.55 7.11 11.83
C THR A 167 3.65 6.68 12.80
N ILE A 168 3.36 6.55 14.10
CA ILE A 168 4.33 6.22 15.17
C ILE A 168 5.27 5.05 14.81
N GLY A 169 4.75 4.06 14.09
CA GLY A 169 5.52 2.87 13.70
C GLY A 169 6.80 3.17 12.93
N ALA A 170 6.84 4.21 12.09
CA ALA A 170 8.02 4.59 11.32
C ALA A 170 9.03 5.44 12.10
N TYR A 171 8.63 5.97 13.26
CA TYR A 171 9.45 6.91 14.05
C TYR A 171 9.98 6.30 15.36
N ARG A 172 9.39 5.21 15.85
CA ARG A 172 9.68 4.62 17.17
C ARG A 172 11.11 4.08 17.32
N ASP A 173 11.75 3.70 16.19
CA ASP A 173 13.12 3.15 16.19
C ASP A 173 14.17 4.26 16.18
N ILE A 174 13.76 5.52 16.09
CA ILE A 174 14.61 6.68 16.25
C ILE A 174 14.88 6.87 17.75
N ASP A 175 16.16 7.00 18.11
CA ASP A 175 16.62 7.33 19.46
C ASP A 175 16.52 8.84 19.68
N ARG A 176 17.05 9.61 18.72
CA ARG A 176 17.03 11.08 18.74
C ARG A 176 17.22 11.67 17.35
N VAL A 177 16.78 12.92 17.22
CA VAL A 177 17.02 13.75 16.02
C VAL A 177 17.84 14.97 16.43
N GLU A 178 19.05 15.09 15.88
CA GLU A 178 20.00 16.15 16.20
C GLU A 178 19.93 17.24 15.13
N ARG A 179 19.80 18.50 15.55
CA ARG A 179 19.92 19.65 14.66
C ARG A 179 21.38 19.93 14.38
N LEU A 180 21.83 19.75 13.15
CA LEU A 180 23.20 20.09 12.74
C LEU A 180 23.29 21.55 12.27
N SER A 181 22.23 22.04 11.63
CA SER A 181 22.04 23.44 11.21
C SER A 181 20.56 23.71 10.96
N ASP A 182 20.19 24.92 10.50
CA ASP A 182 18.80 25.22 10.07
C ASP A 182 18.34 24.31 8.92
N HIS A 183 19.28 23.78 8.13
CA HIS A 183 19.01 22.99 6.94
C HIS A 183 19.70 21.61 6.95
N ALA A 184 20.00 21.06 8.12
CA ALA A 184 20.50 19.70 8.23
C ALA A 184 20.11 19.08 9.57
N VAL A 185 19.65 17.83 9.52
CA VAL A 185 19.34 17.01 10.70
C VAL A 185 20.04 15.67 10.61
N LYS A 186 20.49 15.16 11.77
CA LYS A 186 20.98 13.80 11.91
C LYS A 186 19.97 13.00 12.72
N ILE A 187 19.48 11.92 12.13
CA ILE A 187 18.61 10.95 12.78
C ILE A 187 19.51 9.82 13.29
N VAL A 188 19.44 9.53 14.58
CA VAL A 188 20.15 8.44 15.23
C VAL A 188 19.13 7.38 15.61
N PHE A 189 19.38 6.14 15.24
CA PHE A 189 18.52 5.00 15.51
C PHE A 189 18.98 4.23 16.75
N LYS A 190 18.06 3.58 17.46
CA LYS A 190 18.31 2.73 18.64
C LYS A 190 19.15 1.49 18.30
N GLN A 191 19.11 1.04 17.05
CA GLN A 191 19.81 -0.12 16.53
C GLN A 191 20.05 0.03 15.02
N PRO A 192 20.89 -0.79 14.37
CA PRO A 192 21.01 -0.79 12.93
C PRO A 192 19.65 -0.89 12.24
N THR A 193 19.34 0.06 11.36
CA THR A 193 17.99 0.22 10.76
C THR A 193 18.09 0.22 9.24
N PRO A 194 17.91 -0.94 8.59
CA PRO A 194 18.00 -1.06 7.12
C PRO A 194 16.89 -0.30 6.39
N PHE A 195 15.83 0.08 7.10
CA PHE A 195 14.68 0.87 6.59
C PHE A 195 14.72 2.35 7.05
N TRP A 196 15.92 2.92 7.22
CA TRP A 196 16.18 4.29 7.65
C TRP A 196 15.35 5.35 6.90
N PHE A 197 14.94 5.03 5.69
CA PHE A 197 14.14 5.88 4.81
C PHE A 197 12.64 5.86 5.11
N GLU A 198 12.14 5.00 5.97
CA GLU A 198 10.70 4.94 6.30
C GLU A 198 10.21 6.18 7.05
N ALA A 199 11.06 6.77 7.89
CA ALA A 199 10.75 8.03 8.55
C ALA A 199 10.87 9.21 7.58
N PHE A 200 9.89 10.10 7.59
CA PHE A 200 9.85 11.33 6.79
C PHE A 200 9.77 11.14 5.26
N CYS A 201 9.59 9.92 4.76
CA CYS A 201 9.52 9.65 3.33
C CYS A 201 8.21 8.96 2.93
N GLY A 202 7.74 9.22 1.70
CA GLY A 202 6.61 8.54 1.10
C GLY A 202 5.24 9.08 1.51
N GLN A 203 4.23 8.28 1.24
CA GLN A 203 2.83 8.66 1.16
C GLN A 203 2.26 9.37 2.40
N ASN A 204 2.48 8.82 3.59
CA ASN A 204 1.89 9.31 4.85
C ASN A 204 2.93 9.84 5.85
N ARG A 205 4.08 10.31 5.36
CA ARG A 205 5.19 10.84 6.16
C ARG A 205 5.46 12.31 5.84
N ALA A 206 4.47 13.02 5.27
CA ALA A 206 4.57 14.45 5.05
C ALA A 206 4.64 15.21 6.38
N LEU A 207 5.36 16.34 6.37
CA LEU A 207 5.65 17.13 7.56
C LEU A 207 4.58 18.18 7.82
N ILE A 208 4.32 18.44 9.10
CA ILE A 208 3.44 19.50 9.60
C ILE A 208 4.27 20.62 10.27
N PRO A 209 3.80 21.89 10.24
CA PRO A 209 4.55 23.02 10.77
C PRO A 209 4.56 23.06 12.31
N LYS A 210 5.74 23.06 12.91
CA LYS A 210 5.93 23.16 14.36
C LYS A 210 5.15 24.32 14.98
N HIS A 211 5.24 25.50 14.38
CA HIS A 211 4.67 26.74 14.94
C HIS A 211 3.13 26.73 15.04
N LEU A 212 2.43 25.85 14.31
CA LEU A 212 0.98 25.71 14.36
C LEU A 212 0.51 24.51 15.18
N PHE A 213 1.36 23.48 15.34
CA PHE A 213 0.97 22.25 16.01
C PHE A 213 1.60 22.07 17.40
N ALA A 214 2.65 22.79 17.75
CA ALA A 214 3.35 22.59 19.04
C ALA A 214 2.43 22.82 20.26
N ALA A 215 1.50 23.78 20.20
CA ALA A 215 0.54 24.05 21.27
C ALA A 215 -0.53 22.92 21.42
N TYR A 216 -0.61 22.02 20.45
CA TYR A 216 -1.59 20.93 20.38
C TYR A 216 -0.94 19.54 20.44
N GLN A 217 0.34 19.43 20.80
CA GLN A 217 0.98 18.12 20.97
C GLN A 217 0.35 17.33 22.11
N GLY A 218 0.40 15.99 22.03
CA GLY A 218 -0.19 15.10 23.02
C GLY A 218 -1.71 15.06 22.97
N ASP A 219 -2.37 15.10 24.12
CA ASP A 219 -3.83 14.93 24.27
C ASP A 219 -4.67 15.91 23.43
N LYS A 220 -4.13 17.09 23.15
CA LYS A 220 -4.79 18.13 22.36
C LYS A 220 -4.62 17.96 20.85
N SER A 221 -3.90 16.96 20.41
CA SER A 221 -3.52 16.79 19.01
C SER A 221 -4.71 16.79 18.02
N ARG A 222 -5.85 16.30 18.48
CA ARG A 222 -7.09 16.29 17.67
C ARG A 222 -7.82 17.63 17.63
N GLU A 223 -7.48 18.57 18.49
CA GLU A 223 -8.12 19.88 18.60
C GLU A 223 -7.48 20.94 17.68
N ALA A 224 -6.32 20.65 17.09
CA ALA A 224 -5.61 21.58 16.22
C ALA A 224 -6.49 21.98 15.02
N PRO A 225 -6.80 23.28 14.83
CA PRO A 225 -7.62 23.74 13.68
C PRO A 225 -6.99 23.37 12.34
N THR A 226 -5.68 23.28 12.29
CA THR A 226 -4.87 22.89 11.12
C THR A 226 -5.02 21.42 10.71
N ASN A 227 -5.68 20.57 11.51
CA ASN A 227 -6.10 19.23 11.09
C ASN A 227 -7.10 19.27 9.92
N LEU A 228 -7.91 20.33 9.83
CA LEU A 228 -8.93 20.54 8.79
C LEU A 228 -8.61 21.72 7.87
N LYS A 229 -7.68 22.59 8.26
CA LYS A 229 -7.25 23.78 7.49
C LYS A 229 -5.73 23.74 7.32
N PRO A 230 -5.22 22.88 6.43
CA PRO A 230 -3.79 22.61 6.30
C PRO A 230 -2.99 23.84 5.90
N VAL A 231 -1.83 23.99 6.56
CA VAL A 231 -0.78 24.93 6.19
C VAL A 231 0.48 24.11 5.92
N GLY A 232 0.78 23.86 4.68
CA GLY A 232 1.88 23.00 4.24
C GLY A 232 2.97 23.76 3.49
N THR A 233 3.86 23.01 2.84
CA THR A 233 4.90 23.52 1.91
C THR A 233 4.52 23.26 0.46
N GLY A 234 3.43 22.53 0.22
CA GLY A 234 3.02 21.96 -1.06
C GLY A 234 2.62 22.97 -2.13
N PRO A 235 2.30 22.46 -3.33
CA PRO A 235 2.03 23.28 -4.51
C PRO A 235 0.75 24.09 -4.43
N TYR A 236 -0.18 23.72 -3.56
CA TYR A 236 -1.46 24.42 -3.38
C TYR A 236 -1.67 24.83 -1.94
N LYS A 237 -2.24 26.03 -1.74
CA LYS A 237 -2.70 26.57 -0.47
C LYS A 237 -4.15 26.17 -0.24
N PHE A 238 -4.52 25.98 1.01
CA PHE A 238 -5.88 25.63 1.42
C PHE A 238 -6.90 26.72 1.07
N VAL A 239 -8.03 26.30 0.52
CA VAL A 239 -9.21 27.17 0.25
C VAL A 239 -10.42 26.65 1.04
N ASP A 240 -10.80 25.39 0.86
CA ASP A 240 -11.97 24.79 1.50
C ASP A 240 -11.83 23.28 1.67
N PHE A 241 -12.46 22.76 2.71
CA PHE A 241 -12.54 21.33 2.96
C PHE A 241 -13.88 20.94 3.58
N LYS A 242 -14.60 20.06 2.89
CA LYS A 242 -15.80 19.40 3.39
C LYS A 242 -15.49 17.92 3.54
N PRO A 243 -15.28 17.40 4.77
CA PRO A 243 -14.96 16.00 5.01
C PRO A 243 -15.92 15.05 4.29
N GLY A 244 -15.37 14.08 3.56
CA GLY A 244 -16.14 13.12 2.78
C GLY A 244 -16.72 13.65 1.46
N ASP A 245 -16.50 14.91 1.12
CA ASP A 245 -17.05 15.54 -0.08
C ASP A 245 -16.01 16.25 -0.95
N THR A 246 -15.35 17.31 -0.47
CA THR A 246 -14.55 18.17 -1.33
C THR A 246 -13.34 18.72 -0.63
N VAL A 247 -12.18 18.74 -1.32
CA VAL A 247 -10.97 19.46 -0.94
C VAL A 247 -10.63 20.45 -2.04
N ARG A 248 -10.40 21.74 -1.70
CA ARG A 248 -10.04 22.78 -2.65
C ARG A 248 -8.74 23.48 -2.25
N GLY A 249 -7.92 23.74 -3.26
CA GLY A 249 -6.69 24.49 -3.12
C GLY A 249 -6.50 25.47 -4.26
N GLU A 250 -5.81 26.57 -3.96
CA GLU A 250 -5.32 27.56 -4.92
C GLU A 250 -3.80 27.49 -5.02
N ILE A 251 -3.25 27.95 -6.13
CA ILE A 251 -1.82 27.92 -6.39
C ILE A 251 -1.01 28.57 -5.25
N ASN A 252 0.07 27.88 -4.81
CA ASN A 252 1.04 28.46 -3.91
C ASN A 252 2.04 29.32 -4.71
N PRO A 253 1.99 30.68 -4.60
CA PRO A 253 2.88 31.54 -5.35
C PRO A 253 4.36 31.37 -4.96
N ASN A 254 4.62 30.89 -3.74
CA ASN A 254 5.96 30.71 -3.18
C ASN A 254 6.43 29.24 -3.20
N TYR A 255 5.78 28.38 -4.00
CA TYR A 255 6.18 26.99 -4.08
C TYR A 255 7.66 26.85 -4.50
N HIS A 256 8.39 25.99 -3.82
CA HIS A 256 9.84 25.86 -3.95
C HIS A 256 10.35 25.32 -5.29
N ALA A 257 9.47 24.70 -6.11
CA ALA A 257 9.84 24.28 -7.46
C ALA A 257 9.55 25.38 -8.47
N ALA A 258 10.56 25.75 -9.26
CA ALA A 258 10.48 26.81 -10.25
C ALA A 258 9.36 26.58 -11.28
N ASN A 259 8.57 27.63 -11.55
CA ASN A 259 7.49 27.63 -12.53
C ASN A 259 6.38 26.57 -12.32
N ARG A 260 6.23 26.05 -11.10
CA ARG A 260 5.25 25.01 -10.75
C ARG A 260 4.36 25.46 -9.58
N PRO A 261 3.15 24.92 -9.49
CA PRO A 261 2.46 24.01 -10.40
C PRO A 261 1.97 24.69 -11.69
N PHE A 262 1.51 23.89 -12.66
CA PHE A 262 0.93 24.37 -13.92
C PHE A 262 -0.52 24.86 -13.73
N PHE A 263 -1.36 24.13 -12.98
CA PHE A 263 -2.75 24.50 -12.73
C PHE A 263 -2.88 25.57 -11.66
N ASP A 264 -3.87 26.45 -11.83
CA ASP A 264 -4.13 27.58 -10.91
C ASP A 264 -4.87 27.14 -9.65
N THR A 265 -5.74 26.15 -9.78
CA THR A 265 -6.53 25.60 -8.67
C THR A 265 -6.63 24.08 -8.78
N ILE A 266 -6.89 23.42 -7.64
CA ILE A 266 -7.25 22.02 -7.57
C ILE A 266 -8.58 21.85 -6.84
N GLU A 267 -9.46 21.02 -7.40
CA GLU A 267 -10.64 20.51 -6.72
C GLU A 267 -10.59 18.97 -6.72
N MET A 268 -10.52 18.38 -5.52
CA MET A 268 -10.68 16.94 -5.32
C MET A 268 -12.11 16.71 -4.82
N LYS A 269 -12.95 16.09 -5.64
CA LYS A 269 -14.36 15.84 -5.36
C LYS A 269 -14.59 14.39 -4.97
N GLY A 270 -15.44 14.17 -3.97
CA GLY A 270 -15.90 12.88 -3.53
C GLY A 270 -17.28 12.49 -4.05
N GLY A 271 -17.70 11.28 -3.69
CA GLY A 271 -19.03 10.75 -3.96
C GLY A 271 -19.12 9.85 -5.20
N GLY A 272 -20.24 9.19 -5.33
CA GLY A 272 -20.47 8.20 -6.37
C GLY A 272 -19.78 6.86 -6.09
N ASP A 273 -19.38 6.19 -7.15
CA ASP A 273 -18.66 4.91 -7.14
C ASP A 273 -17.54 4.90 -8.18
N ALA A 274 -16.76 3.82 -8.20
CA ALA A 274 -15.64 3.69 -9.13
C ALA A 274 -16.07 3.71 -10.60
N ALA A 275 -17.25 3.16 -10.93
CA ALA A 275 -17.74 3.11 -12.31
C ALA A 275 -18.21 4.50 -12.80
N SER A 276 -18.93 5.23 -11.96
CA SER A 276 -19.33 6.62 -12.26
C SER A 276 -18.12 7.54 -12.38
N ALA A 277 -17.11 7.39 -11.51
CA ALA A 277 -15.87 8.14 -11.58
C ALA A 277 -15.08 7.86 -12.87
N ALA A 278 -14.99 6.58 -13.29
CA ALA A 278 -14.36 6.23 -14.56
C ALA A 278 -15.09 6.86 -15.76
N ARG A 279 -16.42 6.84 -15.74
CA ARG A 279 -17.24 7.44 -16.80
C ARG A 279 -17.03 8.94 -16.89
N ALA A 280 -16.96 9.63 -15.77
CA ALA A 280 -16.77 11.08 -15.70
C ALA A 280 -15.45 11.56 -16.34
N VAL A 281 -14.43 10.69 -16.38
CA VAL A 281 -13.14 10.99 -17.04
C VAL A 281 -13.10 10.43 -18.47
N LEU A 282 -13.46 9.14 -18.66
CA LEU A 282 -13.23 8.43 -19.92
C LEU A 282 -14.28 8.73 -21.00
N GLN A 283 -15.51 9.12 -20.61
CA GLN A 283 -16.61 9.36 -21.56
C GLN A 283 -17.07 10.81 -21.61
N THR A 284 -17.22 11.48 -20.45
CA THR A 284 -17.77 12.85 -20.41
C THR A 284 -16.69 13.93 -20.35
N ALA A 285 -15.46 13.59 -19.91
CA ALA A 285 -14.36 14.54 -19.69
C ALA A 285 -14.73 15.67 -18.69
N GLU A 286 -15.63 15.39 -17.76
CA GLU A 286 -16.02 16.31 -16.70
C GLU A 286 -14.90 16.53 -15.69
N TYR A 287 -14.10 15.47 -15.47
CA TYR A 287 -12.94 15.47 -14.58
C TYR A 287 -11.66 15.09 -15.35
N ASP A 288 -10.53 15.59 -14.85
CA ASP A 288 -9.20 15.36 -15.45
C ASP A 288 -8.57 14.04 -15.02
N PHE A 289 -8.92 13.56 -13.81
CA PHE A 289 -8.37 12.32 -13.23
C PHE A 289 -9.37 11.70 -12.25
N ALA A 290 -9.37 10.36 -12.17
CA ALA A 290 -10.09 9.65 -11.10
C ALA A 290 -9.26 8.51 -10.54
N TRP A 291 -9.27 8.42 -9.20
CA TRP A 291 -8.49 7.48 -8.42
C TRP A 291 -9.24 6.18 -8.13
N ASN A 292 -8.45 5.07 -8.00
CA ASN A 292 -8.89 3.78 -7.45
C ASN A 292 -10.10 3.19 -8.19
N ILE A 293 -9.97 3.07 -9.50
CA ILE A 293 -11.03 2.54 -10.37
C ILE A 293 -11.12 1.02 -10.22
N GLN A 294 -11.91 0.59 -9.25
CA GLN A 294 -12.17 -0.82 -8.97
C GLN A 294 -13.44 -1.27 -9.69
N VAL A 295 -13.34 -1.47 -10.98
CA VAL A 295 -14.39 -2.02 -11.84
C VAL A 295 -13.80 -3.18 -12.66
N GLU A 296 -14.65 -4.05 -13.20
CA GLU A 296 -14.22 -5.14 -14.05
C GLU A 296 -13.54 -4.59 -15.32
N ASP A 297 -12.50 -5.28 -15.77
CA ASP A 297 -11.67 -4.82 -16.89
C ASP A 297 -12.46 -4.64 -18.19
N ASP A 298 -13.47 -5.48 -18.45
CA ASP A 298 -14.33 -5.36 -19.63
C ASP A 298 -15.21 -4.11 -19.59
N ILE A 299 -15.64 -3.67 -18.40
CA ILE A 299 -16.35 -2.40 -18.24
C ILE A 299 -15.38 -1.25 -18.55
N LEU A 300 -14.16 -1.33 -18.01
CA LEU A 300 -13.14 -0.31 -18.19
C LEU A 300 -12.75 -0.14 -19.67
N LYS A 301 -12.52 -1.25 -20.38
CA LYS A 301 -12.25 -1.25 -21.83
C LYS A 301 -13.38 -0.59 -22.64
N ARG A 302 -14.64 -0.85 -22.27
CA ARG A 302 -15.80 -0.20 -22.94
C ARG A 302 -15.85 1.31 -22.67
N LEU A 303 -15.52 1.75 -21.45
CA LEU A 303 -15.47 3.17 -21.12
C LEU A 303 -14.34 3.89 -21.87
N GLU A 304 -13.19 3.24 -22.08
CA GLU A 304 -12.06 3.78 -22.86
C GLU A 304 -12.42 4.04 -24.33
N GLN A 305 -13.37 3.30 -24.91
CA GLN A 305 -13.85 3.52 -26.28
C GLN A 305 -14.46 4.92 -26.49
N GLY A 306 -14.84 5.61 -25.39
CA GLY A 306 -15.28 7.01 -25.43
C GLY A 306 -14.20 8.00 -25.88
N GLY A 307 -12.93 7.62 -25.87
CA GLY A 307 -11.80 8.38 -26.42
C GLY A 307 -11.46 9.68 -25.67
N LYS A 308 -12.09 9.96 -24.52
CA LYS A 308 -11.87 11.18 -23.73
C LYS A 308 -10.74 11.05 -22.70
N GLY A 309 -10.28 9.84 -22.47
CA GLY A 309 -9.24 9.55 -21.49
C GLY A 309 -8.60 8.20 -21.73
N ARG A 310 -7.75 7.80 -20.77
CA ARG A 310 -7.04 6.52 -20.77
C ARG A 310 -6.95 5.95 -19.36
N THR A 311 -6.79 4.65 -19.28
CA THR A 311 -6.51 3.93 -18.03
C THR A 311 -5.02 3.99 -17.72
N GLU A 312 -4.70 4.33 -16.48
CA GLU A 312 -3.37 4.28 -15.90
C GLU A 312 -3.30 3.05 -14.96
N ILE A 313 -2.43 2.10 -15.27
CA ILE A 313 -2.24 0.87 -14.48
C ILE A 313 -0.82 0.84 -13.95
N VAL A 314 -0.69 0.80 -12.62
CA VAL A 314 0.59 0.87 -11.93
C VAL A 314 0.77 -0.36 -11.05
N SER A 315 1.93 -1.01 -11.17
CA SER A 315 2.31 -2.14 -10.31
C SER A 315 2.55 -1.66 -8.88
N THR A 316 2.04 -2.42 -7.92
CA THR A 316 2.06 -2.06 -6.49
C THR A 316 2.42 -3.27 -5.63
N GLY A 317 2.50 -3.09 -4.32
CA GLY A 317 2.49 -4.17 -3.34
C GLY A 317 1.10 -4.67 -2.95
N ASN A 318 0.06 -4.35 -3.72
CA ASN A 318 -1.31 -4.72 -3.36
C ASN A 318 -1.58 -6.21 -3.57
N ILE A 319 -2.13 -6.85 -2.56
CA ILE A 319 -2.56 -8.25 -2.62
C ILE A 319 -4.03 -8.38 -2.21
N GLU A 320 -4.85 -8.89 -3.11
CA GLU A 320 -6.19 -9.36 -2.82
C GLU A 320 -6.09 -10.78 -2.24
N HIS A 321 -6.56 -10.98 -1.02
CA HIS A 321 -6.36 -12.23 -0.30
C HIS A 321 -7.55 -12.57 0.58
N ILE A 322 -7.69 -13.85 0.90
CA ILE A 322 -8.65 -14.37 1.86
C ILE A 322 -7.89 -14.74 3.13
N GLN A 323 -8.32 -14.23 4.28
CA GLN A 323 -7.77 -14.58 5.58
C GLN A 323 -8.64 -15.64 6.26
N CYS A 324 -7.98 -16.56 6.96
CA CYS A 324 -8.63 -17.53 7.84
C CYS A 324 -8.58 -17.02 9.28
N ASN A 325 -9.70 -17.10 10.00
CA ASN A 325 -9.74 -16.81 11.44
C ASN A 325 -9.27 -18.04 12.22
N PHE A 326 -8.25 -17.89 13.06
CA PHE A 326 -7.70 -18.98 13.87
C PHE A 326 -8.39 -19.13 15.23
N THR A 327 -9.30 -18.20 15.56
CA THR A 327 -10.10 -18.19 16.79
C THR A 327 -11.58 -18.37 16.46
N ASP A 328 -12.40 -18.73 17.43
CA ASP A 328 -13.83 -18.98 17.23
C ASP A 328 -14.61 -17.65 17.20
N PRO A 329 -15.14 -17.23 16.02
CA PRO A 329 -15.90 -16.00 15.92
C PRO A 329 -17.34 -16.12 16.47
N TRP A 330 -17.79 -17.31 16.81
CA TRP A 330 -19.14 -17.60 17.26
C TRP A 330 -19.24 -17.77 18.78
N ARG A 331 -18.11 -18.02 19.42
CA ARG A 331 -18.03 -18.18 20.88
C ARG A 331 -17.52 -16.89 21.52
N GLU A 332 -18.30 -16.36 22.46
CA GLU A 332 -17.88 -15.25 23.30
C GLU A 332 -17.18 -15.76 24.56
N VAL A 333 -16.01 -15.16 24.88
CA VAL A 333 -15.26 -15.39 26.10
C VAL A 333 -14.84 -14.04 26.67
N ASP A 334 -15.19 -13.76 27.90
CA ASP A 334 -14.90 -12.49 28.59
C ASP A 334 -15.44 -11.24 27.84
N GLY A 335 -16.59 -11.39 27.18
CA GLY A 335 -17.21 -10.35 26.39
C GLY A 335 -16.47 -10.04 25.08
N GLU A 336 -15.69 -11.01 24.56
CA GLU A 336 -14.96 -10.92 23.30
C GLU A 336 -15.26 -12.14 22.42
N ARG A 337 -15.73 -11.90 21.19
CA ARG A 337 -15.77 -12.89 20.10
C ARG A 337 -14.42 -12.91 19.38
N SER A 338 -14.13 -13.98 18.68
CA SER A 338 -12.80 -14.21 18.08
C SER A 338 -11.66 -14.05 19.11
N SER A 339 -11.92 -14.39 20.37
CA SER A 339 -10.94 -14.27 21.47
C SER A 339 -9.77 -15.22 21.29
N ILE A 340 -8.55 -14.76 21.61
CA ILE A 340 -7.33 -15.58 21.62
C ILE A 340 -7.39 -16.75 22.62
N LYS A 341 -8.37 -16.77 23.51
CA LYS A 341 -8.66 -17.86 24.45
C LYS A 341 -9.44 -19.00 23.79
N THR A 342 -9.82 -18.85 22.53
CA THR A 342 -10.53 -19.85 21.74
C THR A 342 -9.67 -20.36 20.58
N THR A 343 -10.05 -21.51 20.04
CA THR A 343 -9.49 -22.07 18.81
C THR A 343 -10.64 -22.29 17.83
N HIS A 344 -10.45 -21.94 16.57
CA HIS A 344 -11.49 -22.12 15.56
C HIS A 344 -11.89 -23.59 15.44
N PRO A 345 -13.19 -23.93 15.49
CA PRO A 345 -13.65 -25.32 15.57
C PRO A 345 -13.25 -26.17 14.36
N THR A 346 -13.13 -25.60 13.18
CA THR A 346 -12.83 -26.31 11.92
C THR A 346 -11.61 -25.78 11.19
N LEU A 347 -11.38 -24.45 11.14
CA LEU A 347 -10.18 -23.87 10.51
C LEU A 347 -8.89 -24.10 11.32
N SER A 348 -8.94 -24.63 12.53
CA SER A 348 -7.76 -25.15 13.24
C SER A 348 -7.15 -26.38 12.54
N ASP A 349 -7.96 -27.16 11.79
CA ASP A 349 -7.47 -28.28 11.01
C ASP A 349 -6.75 -27.76 9.73
N PRO A 350 -5.43 -28.04 9.56
CA PRO A 350 -4.69 -27.62 8.37
C PRO A 350 -5.28 -28.15 7.06
N ALA A 351 -5.86 -29.36 7.07
CA ALA A 351 -6.45 -29.96 5.89
C ALA A 351 -7.63 -29.14 5.34
N VAL A 352 -8.43 -28.55 6.23
CA VAL A 352 -9.54 -27.67 5.84
C VAL A 352 -9.01 -26.41 5.16
N ARG A 353 -7.97 -25.75 5.72
CA ARG A 353 -7.37 -24.57 5.13
C ARG A 353 -6.68 -24.86 3.80
N GLN A 354 -5.98 -26.02 3.69
CA GLN A 354 -5.35 -26.47 2.43
C GLN A 354 -6.41 -26.73 1.35
N ALA A 355 -7.52 -27.39 1.71
CA ALA A 355 -8.62 -27.61 0.78
C ALA A 355 -9.21 -26.28 0.30
N LEU A 356 -9.44 -25.32 1.19
CA LEU A 356 -9.90 -23.97 0.81
C LEU A 356 -8.91 -23.29 -0.15
N SER A 357 -7.59 -23.43 0.06
CA SER A 357 -6.58 -22.83 -0.82
C SER A 357 -6.63 -23.36 -2.26
N VAL A 358 -6.86 -24.66 -2.45
CA VAL A 358 -6.97 -25.27 -3.79
C VAL A 358 -8.37 -25.14 -4.42
N LEU A 359 -9.35 -24.60 -3.66
CA LEU A 359 -10.70 -24.29 -4.16
C LEU A 359 -10.83 -22.84 -4.65
N VAL A 360 -9.80 -22.02 -4.54
CA VAL A 360 -9.80 -20.66 -5.10
C VAL A 360 -9.40 -20.71 -6.57
N ASP A 361 -10.37 -20.49 -7.45
CA ASP A 361 -10.16 -20.42 -8.91
C ASP A 361 -9.59 -19.06 -9.31
N ARG A 362 -8.28 -18.92 -9.13
CA ARG A 362 -7.55 -17.69 -9.43
C ARG A 362 -7.52 -17.35 -10.90
N ALA A 363 -7.59 -18.37 -11.78
CA ALA A 363 -7.63 -18.17 -13.22
C ALA A 363 -8.94 -17.48 -13.62
N SER A 364 -10.09 -18.00 -13.19
CA SER A 364 -11.39 -17.38 -13.47
C SER A 364 -11.50 -15.98 -12.85
N VAL A 365 -11.00 -15.78 -11.63
CA VAL A 365 -10.98 -14.45 -11.00
C VAL A 365 -10.14 -13.46 -11.82
N HIS A 366 -8.95 -13.87 -12.25
CA HIS A 366 -8.09 -13.04 -13.10
C HIS A 366 -8.76 -12.73 -14.44
N GLU A 367 -9.17 -13.76 -15.18
CA GLU A 367 -9.64 -13.61 -16.55
C GLU A 367 -11.00 -12.89 -16.67
N GLN A 368 -11.93 -13.22 -15.77
CA GLN A 368 -13.32 -12.73 -15.88
C GLN A 368 -13.59 -11.43 -15.10
N ILE A 369 -12.75 -11.09 -14.11
CA ILE A 369 -13.00 -9.93 -13.24
C ILE A 369 -11.91 -8.88 -13.39
N TYR A 370 -10.63 -9.25 -13.14
CA TYR A 370 -9.55 -8.27 -13.04
C TYR A 370 -8.80 -8.01 -14.35
N GLY A 371 -8.69 -9.01 -15.26
CA GLY A 371 -7.97 -8.89 -16.52
C GLY A 371 -6.59 -8.23 -16.33
N ARG A 372 -6.32 -7.15 -17.08
CA ARG A 372 -5.03 -6.40 -17.02
C ARG A 372 -4.78 -5.67 -15.69
N GLN A 373 -5.76 -5.66 -14.77
CA GLN A 373 -5.64 -4.98 -13.46
C GLN A 373 -4.93 -5.83 -12.40
N GLY A 374 -4.53 -7.05 -12.72
CA GLY A 374 -3.83 -7.89 -11.77
C GLY A 374 -3.34 -9.20 -12.36
N GLN A 375 -2.74 -10.02 -11.52
CA GLN A 375 -2.20 -11.34 -11.87
C GLN A 375 -2.53 -12.35 -10.78
N ALA A 376 -2.94 -13.55 -11.17
CA ALA A 376 -3.12 -14.67 -10.24
C ALA A 376 -1.79 -14.98 -9.53
N THR A 377 -1.82 -15.18 -8.22
CA THR A 377 -0.59 -15.39 -7.44
C THR A 377 -0.77 -16.42 -6.32
N ALA A 378 0.33 -17.09 -5.98
CA ALA A 378 0.47 -17.92 -4.79
C ALA A 378 1.09 -17.16 -3.61
N ASN A 379 1.58 -15.94 -3.81
CA ASN A 379 2.36 -15.20 -2.84
C ASN A 379 1.58 -14.06 -2.21
N TYR A 380 1.85 -13.80 -0.93
CA TYR A 380 1.42 -12.59 -0.26
C TYR A 380 2.34 -11.41 -0.62
N LEU A 381 3.67 -11.64 -0.67
CA LEU A 381 4.65 -10.69 -1.17
C LEU A 381 4.91 -10.92 -2.67
N ASN A 382 4.54 -9.96 -3.49
CA ASN A 382 4.69 -10.05 -4.94
C ASN A 382 5.65 -9.00 -5.52
N ALA A 383 5.81 -7.88 -4.84
CA ALA A 383 6.65 -6.77 -5.26
C ALA A 383 7.24 -6.05 -4.02
N PRO A 384 8.43 -5.46 -4.13
CA PRO A 384 9.39 -5.55 -5.24
C PRO A 384 9.85 -6.98 -5.55
N PRO A 385 10.29 -7.28 -6.79
CA PRO A 385 10.56 -8.66 -7.25
C PRO A 385 11.56 -9.47 -6.40
N ARG A 386 12.47 -8.79 -5.69
CA ARG A 386 13.43 -9.44 -4.79
C ARG A 386 12.80 -10.20 -3.62
N TYR A 387 11.54 -9.92 -3.30
CA TYR A 387 10.79 -10.57 -2.22
C TYR A 387 9.81 -11.64 -2.73
N TYR A 388 9.72 -11.81 -4.05
CA TYR A 388 8.82 -12.80 -4.64
C TYR A 388 9.35 -14.22 -4.41
N SER A 389 8.56 -15.05 -3.73
CA SER A 389 8.90 -16.46 -3.54
C SER A 389 8.62 -17.28 -4.78
N ARG A 390 9.63 -18.06 -5.20
CA ARG A 390 9.50 -19.06 -6.28
C ARG A 390 9.12 -20.45 -5.77
N ASN A 391 9.04 -20.63 -4.45
CA ASN A 391 8.74 -21.90 -3.81
C ASN A 391 7.24 -22.18 -3.82
N MET A 392 6.42 -21.13 -3.79
CA MET A 392 4.97 -21.26 -3.71
C MET A 392 4.35 -21.44 -5.10
N ARG A 393 3.32 -22.32 -5.16
CA ARG A 393 2.51 -22.57 -6.35
C ARG A 393 1.05 -22.53 -5.95
N TRP A 394 0.20 -22.13 -6.86
CA TRP A 394 -1.24 -22.28 -6.71
C TRP A 394 -1.77 -23.26 -7.77
N GLU A 395 -2.86 -23.90 -7.44
CA GLU A 395 -3.65 -24.69 -8.37
C GLU A 395 -5.13 -24.53 -8.02
N PHE A 396 -5.99 -24.78 -8.98
CA PHE A 396 -7.42 -24.95 -8.75
C PHE A 396 -7.77 -26.40 -9.01
N ASN A 397 -8.20 -27.13 -7.97
CA ASN A 397 -8.44 -28.55 -8.08
C ASN A 397 -9.45 -29.03 -7.03
N VAL A 398 -10.71 -29.19 -7.48
CA VAL A 398 -11.80 -29.63 -6.60
C VAL A 398 -11.62 -31.09 -6.15
N ASP A 399 -11.09 -31.96 -7.02
CA ASP A 399 -10.88 -33.38 -6.70
C ASP A 399 -9.77 -33.51 -5.63
N LYS A 400 -8.70 -32.73 -5.74
CA LYS A 400 -7.66 -32.68 -4.72
C LYS A 400 -8.20 -32.17 -3.38
N ALA A 401 -9.05 -31.15 -3.39
CA ALA A 401 -9.71 -30.68 -2.17
C ALA A 401 -10.55 -31.78 -1.51
N ASN A 402 -11.31 -32.54 -2.34
CA ASN A 402 -12.07 -33.70 -1.85
C ASN A 402 -11.16 -34.76 -1.24
N GLN A 403 -10.03 -35.10 -1.88
CA GLN A 403 -9.05 -36.06 -1.36
C GLN A 403 -8.44 -35.61 -0.02
N ILE A 404 -8.02 -34.35 0.07
CA ILE A 404 -7.46 -33.76 1.31
C ILE A 404 -8.45 -33.89 2.46
N LEU A 405 -9.70 -33.46 2.24
CA LEU A 405 -10.73 -33.49 3.27
C LEU A 405 -11.10 -34.93 3.66
N GLU A 406 -11.20 -35.84 2.69
CA GLU A 406 -11.50 -37.24 2.94
C GLU A 406 -10.42 -37.94 3.75
N ALA A 407 -9.14 -37.72 3.40
CA ALA A 407 -7.98 -38.25 4.12
C ALA A 407 -7.90 -37.72 5.56
N ALA A 408 -8.34 -36.48 5.79
CA ALA A 408 -8.41 -35.88 7.11
C ALA A 408 -9.64 -36.29 7.94
N GLY A 409 -10.51 -37.14 7.39
CA GLY A 409 -11.70 -37.67 8.08
C GLY A 409 -12.95 -36.78 7.97
N TRP A 410 -12.93 -35.76 7.14
CA TRP A 410 -14.11 -34.93 6.85
C TRP A 410 -15.03 -35.65 5.86
N LYS A 411 -16.06 -36.32 6.36
CA LYS A 411 -16.96 -37.14 5.54
C LYS A 411 -18.18 -36.36 5.10
N ARG A 412 -18.70 -36.63 3.87
CA ARG A 412 -19.94 -36.03 3.39
C ARG A 412 -21.14 -36.59 4.15
N GLY A 413 -21.97 -35.67 4.67
CA GLY A 413 -23.28 -36.00 5.21
C GLY A 413 -24.33 -36.28 4.11
N ALA A 414 -25.53 -36.67 4.54
CA ALA A 414 -26.67 -36.92 3.62
C ALA A 414 -27.09 -35.64 2.84
N ASP A 415 -26.85 -34.49 3.38
CA ASP A 415 -27.08 -33.17 2.76
C ASP A 415 -25.91 -32.68 1.87
N GLY A 416 -24.88 -33.51 1.69
CA GLY A 416 -23.70 -33.20 0.88
C GLY A 416 -22.64 -32.38 1.56
N ILE A 417 -22.90 -31.83 2.77
CA ILE A 417 -21.92 -31.04 3.53
C ILE A 417 -21.03 -31.97 4.36
N ARG A 418 -19.73 -31.66 4.38
CA ARG A 418 -18.76 -32.45 5.14
C ARG A 418 -18.83 -32.15 6.63
N ALA A 419 -18.65 -33.21 7.43
CA ALA A 419 -18.62 -33.13 8.89
C ALA A 419 -17.54 -34.08 9.46
N LYS A 420 -17.03 -33.73 10.64
CA LYS A 420 -16.11 -34.52 11.44
C LYS A 420 -16.35 -34.18 12.92
N ASP A 421 -16.47 -35.19 13.78
CA ASP A 421 -16.68 -35.04 15.23
C ASP A 421 -17.82 -34.07 15.59
N GLY A 422 -18.94 -34.17 14.86
CA GLY A 422 -20.10 -33.31 15.04
C GLY A 422 -19.97 -31.89 14.50
N LYS A 423 -18.80 -31.48 14.00
CA LYS A 423 -18.55 -30.17 13.40
C LYS A 423 -18.73 -30.23 11.90
N ARG A 424 -19.42 -29.23 11.34
CA ARG A 424 -19.71 -29.14 9.90
C ARG A 424 -18.83 -28.10 9.22
N LEU A 425 -18.47 -28.31 7.96
CA LEU A 425 -17.77 -27.32 7.15
C LEU A 425 -18.76 -26.29 6.60
N LYS A 426 -19.12 -25.36 7.46
CA LYS A 426 -19.94 -24.19 7.14
C LYS A 426 -19.21 -22.93 7.57
N PHE A 427 -19.06 -21.96 6.66
CA PHE A 427 -18.29 -20.72 6.91
C PHE A 427 -19.06 -19.49 6.49
N LEU A 428 -18.96 -18.44 7.34
CA LEU A 428 -19.31 -17.09 6.95
C LEU A 428 -18.07 -16.44 6.29
N TYR A 429 -18.23 -16.04 5.04
CA TYR A 429 -17.20 -15.37 4.26
C TYR A 429 -17.58 -13.91 4.02
N GLN A 430 -16.91 -12.98 4.71
CA GLN A 430 -17.23 -11.55 4.62
C GLN A 430 -16.22 -10.78 3.76
N THR A 431 -16.70 -9.66 3.19
CA THR A 431 -15.89 -8.63 2.53
C THR A 431 -16.59 -7.28 2.54
N SER A 432 -15.92 -6.22 2.08
CA SER A 432 -16.59 -4.95 1.82
C SER A 432 -17.46 -5.01 0.56
N THR A 433 -18.52 -4.21 0.49
CA THR A 433 -19.32 -4.02 -0.72
C THR A 433 -18.43 -3.49 -1.85
N ASN A 434 -18.14 -4.37 -2.81
CA ASN A 434 -17.27 -4.12 -3.95
C ASN A 434 -17.56 -5.20 -5.00
N ALA A 435 -17.95 -4.83 -6.21
CA ALA A 435 -18.40 -5.76 -7.23
C ALA A 435 -17.37 -6.84 -7.58
N PRO A 436 -16.08 -6.54 -7.83
CA PRO A 436 -15.06 -7.57 -8.04
C PRO A 436 -14.94 -8.58 -6.89
N ARG A 437 -15.00 -8.14 -5.64
CA ARG A 437 -14.92 -9.02 -4.47
C ARG A 437 -16.15 -9.89 -4.30
N GLN A 438 -17.34 -9.33 -4.50
CA GLN A 438 -18.60 -10.09 -4.43
C GLN A 438 -18.65 -11.19 -5.50
N LYS A 439 -18.18 -10.91 -6.72
CA LYS A 439 -18.04 -11.92 -7.78
C LYS A 439 -17.00 -12.98 -7.41
N THR A 440 -15.86 -12.59 -6.84
CA THR A 440 -14.86 -13.54 -6.34
C THR A 440 -15.42 -14.45 -5.25
N GLN A 441 -16.19 -13.89 -4.29
CA GLN A 441 -16.88 -14.70 -3.28
C GLN A 441 -17.83 -15.72 -3.91
N ALA A 442 -18.57 -15.36 -4.96
CA ALA A 442 -19.50 -16.26 -5.65
C ALA A 442 -18.76 -17.43 -6.33
N ILE A 443 -17.61 -17.16 -6.98
CA ILE A 443 -16.75 -18.18 -7.59
C ILE A 443 -16.24 -19.16 -6.52
N VAL A 444 -15.70 -18.64 -5.41
CA VAL A 444 -15.19 -19.46 -4.29
C VAL A 444 -16.32 -20.28 -3.67
N LYS A 445 -17.49 -19.69 -3.44
CA LYS A 445 -18.68 -20.40 -2.91
C LYS A 445 -19.07 -21.59 -3.79
N GLN A 446 -19.10 -21.40 -5.11
CA GLN A 446 -19.44 -22.47 -6.04
C GLN A 446 -18.43 -23.63 -6.00
N ALA A 447 -17.13 -23.31 -5.96
CA ALA A 447 -16.08 -24.31 -5.86
C ALA A 447 -16.15 -25.08 -4.52
N CYS A 448 -16.37 -24.37 -3.41
CA CYS A 448 -16.53 -24.94 -2.07
C CYS A 448 -17.73 -25.89 -1.99
N ALA A 449 -18.87 -25.53 -2.59
CA ALA A 449 -20.06 -26.39 -2.62
C ALA A 449 -19.77 -27.74 -3.30
N ARG A 450 -18.99 -27.74 -4.39
CA ARG A 450 -18.57 -28.99 -5.08
C ARG A 450 -17.68 -29.85 -4.19
N ALA A 451 -16.96 -29.26 -3.24
CA ALA A 451 -16.13 -29.99 -2.27
C ALA A 451 -16.88 -30.35 -0.98
N GLY A 452 -18.16 -30.02 -0.84
CA GLY A 452 -18.97 -30.27 0.36
C GLY A 452 -18.72 -29.28 1.49
N ILE A 453 -18.37 -28.06 1.14
CA ILE A 453 -18.20 -26.94 2.06
C ILE A 453 -19.30 -25.89 1.78
N GLU A 454 -20.08 -25.55 2.80
CA GLU A 454 -21.10 -24.50 2.72
C GLU A 454 -20.48 -23.14 3.00
N ILE A 455 -20.70 -22.17 2.11
CA ILE A 455 -20.26 -20.78 2.27
C ILE A 455 -21.48 -19.86 2.32
N GLU A 456 -21.62 -19.13 3.42
CA GLU A 456 -22.50 -17.98 3.56
C GLU A 456 -21.73 -16.70 3.25
N ILE A 457 -22.30 -15.81 2.43
CA ILE A 457 -21.65 -14.57 1.98
C ILE A 457 -22.19 -13.39 2.78
N LYS A 458 -21.29 -12.55 3.33
CA LYS A 458 -21.61 -11.27 3.95
C LYS A 458 -20.85 -10.15 3.26
N SER A 459 -21.56 -9.08 2.88
CA SER A 459 -20.96 -7.84 2.39
C SER A 459 -21.27 -6.69 3.34
N VAL A 460 -20.26 -5.94 3.75
CA VAL A 460 -20.36 -4.76 4.62
C VAL A 460 -20.03 -3.52 3.81
N VAL A 461 -20.76 -2.43 4.02
CA VAL A 461 -20.47 -1.15 3.34
C VAL A 461 -19.01 -0.76 3.61
N ALA A 462 -18.27 -0.36 2.57
CA ALA A 462 -16.82 -0.14 2.67
C ALA A 462 -16.42 0.91 3.72
N SER A 463 -17.23 1.97 3.90
CA SER A 463 -17.00 2.99 4.92
C SER A 463 -17.15 2.46 6.36
N VAL A 464 -17.92 1.41 6.57
CA VAL A 464 -18.06 0.69 7.86
C VAL A 464 -16.96 -0.35 8.00
N PHE A 465 -16.78 -1.19 6.98
CA PHE A 465 -15.79 -2.27 7.00
C PHE A 465 -14.37 -1.78 7.29
N PHE A 466 -13.98 -0.64 6.70
CA PHE A 466 -12.68 -0.01 6.88
C PHE A 466 -12.69 1.17 7.87
N ALA A 467 -13.72 1.30 8.70
CA ALA A 467 -13.73 2.33 9.73
C ALA A 467 -12.73 2.01 10.85
N SER A 468 -12.18 3.07 11.46
CA SER A 468 -11.34 2.97 12.65
C SER A 468 -12.16 3.05 13.95
N ASP A 469 -13.40 2.55 13.93
CA ASP A 469 -14.31 2.57 15.06
C ASP A 469 -14.24 1.24 15.82
N ALA A 470 -13.55 1.25 16.95
CA ALA A 470 -13.42 0.09 17.82
C ALA A 470 -14.74 -0.39 18.46
N ALA A 471 -15.79 0.41 18.45
CA ALA A 471 -17.10 0.02 18.99
C ALA A 471 -17.96 -0.72 17.96
N ASN A 472 -17.67 -0.57 16.66
CA ASN A 472 -18.46 -1.17 15.60
C ASN A 472 -17.99 -2.60 15.26
N PRO A 473 -18.80 -3.64 15.54
CA PRO A 473 -18.41 -5.04 15.34
C PRO A 473 -18.29 -5.44 13.87
N ASP A 474 -18.77 -4.64 12.92
CA ASP A 474 -18.70 -4.91 11.48
C ASP A 474 -17.41 -4.41 10.83
N THR A 475 -16.52 -3.77 11.60
CA THR A 475 -15.20 -3.37 11.11
C THR A 475 -14.29 -4.61 10.93
N TYR A 476 -13.41 -4.55 9.91
CA TYR A 476 -12.55 -5.69 9.56
C TYR A 476 -11.60 -6.17 10.68
N PRO A 477 -11.14 -5.32 11.64
CA PRO A 477 -10.25 -5.81 12.70
C PRO A 477 -10.93 -6.73 13.72
N HIS A 478 -12.24 -6.62 13.91
CA HIS A 478 -12.99 -7.54 14.77
C HIS A 478 -13.00 -8.95 14.19
N PHE A 479 -13.13 -9.07 12.88
CA PHE A 479 -13.15 -10.33 12.15
C PHE A 479 -14.14 -11.35 12.76
N TYR A 480 -15.40 -10.93 12.96
CA TYR A 480 -16.47 -11.81 13.45
C TYR A 480 -17.06 -12.63 12.30
N ALA A 481 -16.19 -13.32 11.58
CA ALA A 481 -16.48 -14.25 10.50
C ALA A 481 -15.38 -15.33 10.46
N ASP A 482 -15.61 -16.40 9.70
CA ASP A 482 -14.64 -17.48 9.53
C ASP A 482 -13.57 -17.11 8.48
N LEU A 483 -14.03 -16.51 7.37
CA LEU A 483 -13.19 -16.06 6.26
C LEU A 483 -13.44 -14.59 5.97
N GLN A 484 -12.39 -13.86 5.58
CA GLN A 484 -12.49 -12.44 5.25
C GLN A 484 -11.59 -12.10 4.07
N MET A 485 -12.10 -11.27 3.13
CA MET A 485 -11.37 -10.84 1.95
C MET A 485 -11.26 -9.34 1.86
N TYR A 486 -10.06 -8.83 1.58
CA TYR A 486 -9.78 -7.43 1.24
C TYR A 486 -8.39 -7.28 0.62
N THR A 487 -8.06 -6.08 0.16
CA THR A 487 -6.71 -5.76 -0.33
C THR A 487 -5.84 -5.25 0.82
N THR A 488 -4.64 -5.80 0.96
CA THR A 488 -3.57 -5.21 1.77
C THR A 488 -2.48 -4.66 0.84
N THR A 489 -1.86 -3.55 1.25
CA THR A 489 -0.73 -2.96 0.55
C THR A 489 0.56 -3.24 1.34
N THR A 490 1.57 -3.77 0.67
CA THR A 490 2.94 -3.83 1.20
C THR A 490 3.76 -2.68 0.59
N GLY A 491 4.60 -2.03 1.41
CA GLY A 491 5.49 -0.96 0.95
C GLY A 491 6.71 -1.48 0.19
N VAL A 492 7.60 -0.57 -0.19
CA VAL A 492 8.91 -0.87 -0.79
C VAL A 492 9.73 -1.77 0.13
N ASP A 493 9.67 -1.52 1.43
CA ASP A 493 10.16 -2.43 2.46
C ASP A 493 8.98 -3.23 3.02
N PRO A 494 9.02 -4.57 3.00
CA PRO A 494 7.89 -5.40 3.43
C PRO A 494 7.80 -5.58 4.95
N LEU A 495 8.73 -5.05 5.75
CA LEU A 495 8.77 -5.28 7.20
C LEU A 495 7.43 -4.98 7.87
N TRP A 496 6.83 -3.84 7.53
CA TRP A 496 5.53 -3.42 8.09
C TRP A 496 4.36 -4.23 7.53
N GLY A 497 4.42 -4.59 6.24
CA GLY A 497 3.42 -5.45 5.60
C GLY A 497 3.40 -6.87 6.18
N MET A 498 4.56 -7.38 6.59
CA MET A 498 4.71 -8.70 7.18
C MET A 498 4.48 -8.72 8.71
N ARG A 499 4.56 -7.57 9.38
CA ARG A 499 4.24 -7.43 10.80
C ARG A 499 2.83 -7.90 11.14
N VAL A 500 1.91 -7.80 10.20
CA VAL A 500 0.49 -8.18 10.38
C VAL A 500 0.27 -9.67 10.73
N PHE A 501 1.30 -10.50 10.71
CA PHE A 501 1.22 -11.91 11.11
C PHE A 501 2.03 -12.24 12.36
N THR A 502 2.68 -11.25 12.97
CA THR A 502 3.44 -11.48 14.22
C THR A 502 2.51 -11.67 15.40
N SER A 503 2.93 -12.49 16.37
CA SER A 503 2.12 -12.82 17.55
C SER A 503 1.87 -11.63 18.47
N HIS A 504 2.78 -10.65 18.50
CA HIS A 504 2.64 -9.44 19.32
C HIS A 504 1.67 -8.39 18.74
N GLU A 505 1.27 -8.55 17.46
CA GLU A 505 0.30 -7.69 16.79
C GLU A 505 -1.14 -8.22 16.83
N VAL A 506 -1.41 -9.28 17.59
CA VAL A 506 -2.75 -9.86 17.65
C VAL A 506 -3.78 -8.82 18.12
N ALA A 507 -4.86 -8.66 17.32
CA ALA A 507 -5.98 -7.78 17.65
C ALA A 507 -6.86 -8.42 18.73
N THR A 508 -7.05 -7.71 19.84
CA THR A 508 -7.84 -8.13 21.00
C THR A 508 -8.70 -6.99 21.53
N LYS A 509 -9.67 -7.31 22.40
CA LYS A 509 -10.45 -6.32 23.11
C LYS A 509 -9.57 -5.39 23.97
N ASP A 510 -8.53 -5.95 24.64
CA ASP A 510 -7.65 -5.19 25.52
C ASP A 510 -6.87 -4.08 24.78
N ASN A 511 -6.47 -4.35 23.53
CA ASN A 511 -5.83 -3.33 22.68
C ASN A 511 -6.84 -2.59 21.78
N LYS A 512 -8.16 -2.68 22.07
CA LYS A 512 -9.23 -2.06 21.30
C LYS A 512 -9.17 -2.41 19.81
N TRP A 513 -8.81 -3.65 19.50
CA TRP A 513 -8.58 -4.20 18.15
C TRP A 513 -7.62 -3.37 17.29
N SER A 514 -6.71 -2.63 17.91
CA SER A 514 -5.67 -1.87 17.21
C SER A 514 -4.52 -2.74 16.69
N GLY A 515 -4.42 -3.98 17.15
CA GLY A 515 -3.49 -4.97 16.64
C GLY A 515 -3.73 -5.27 15.17
N ARG A 516 -2.67 -5.48 14.40
CA ARG A 516 -2.75 -5.70 12.95
C ARG A 516 -2.92 -7.17 12.56
N ASN A 517 -2.57 -8.09 13.48
CA ASN A 517 -2.81 -9.53 13.29
C ASN A 517 -4.25 -9.89 13.65
N ILE A 518 -5.14 -9.66 12.70
CA ILE A 518 -6.58 -9.93 12.86
C ILE A 518 -6.94 -11.39 12.62
N THR A 519 -6.03 -12.20 12.05
CA THR A 519 -6.19 -13.65 11.94
C THR A 519 -6.03 -14.35 13.26
N ARG A 520 -5.34 -13.74 14.22
CA ARG A 520 -4.95 -14.26 15.54
C ARG A 520 -4.08 -15.53 15.47
N TRP A 521 -3.49 -15.78 14.29
CA TRP A 521 -2.47 -16.80 14.12
C TRP A 521 -1.21 -16.43 14.91
N ARG A 522 -0.56 -17.39 15.51
CA ARG A 522 0.67 -17.23 16.29
C ARG A 522 1.68 -18.27 15.89
N ASN A 523 2.92 -17.86 15.67
CA ASN A 523 4.00 -18.77 15.29
C ASN A 523 5.36 -18.19 15.71
N GLU A 524 6.05 -18.88 16.61
CA GLU A 524 7.34 -18.42 17.15
C GLU A 524 8.45 -18.36 16.10
N GLU A 525 8.46 -19.26 15.12
CA GLU A 525 9.45 -19.19 14.04
C GLU A 525 9.24 -17.96 13.19
N TYR A 526 7.99 -17.64 12.87
CA TYR A 526 7.64 -16.42 12.16
C TYR A 526 8.08 -15.16 12.91
N ASP A 527 7.82 -15.10 14.21
CA ASP A 527 8.23 -13.99 15.07
C ASP A 527 9.75 -13.83 15.10
N ARG A 528 10.51 -14.93 15.15
CA ARG A 528 11.99 -14.91 15.05
C ARG A 528 12.48 -14.39 13.68
N LEU A 529 11.85 -14.82 12.57
CA LEU A 529 12.20 -14.35 11.24
C LEU A 529 11.96 -12.84 11.10
N TRP A 530 10.81 -12.37 11.58
CA TRP A 530 10.47 -10.95 11.53
C TRP A 530 11.45 -10.12 12.37
N LYS A 531 11.76 -10.58 13.59
CA LYS A 531 12.73 -9.93 14.47
C LYS A 531 14.13 -9.86 13.85
N ALA A 532 14.57 -10.91 13.17
CA ALA A 532 15.84 -10.92 12.47
C ALA A 532 15.85 -9.90 11.29
N ALA A 533 14.72 -9.78 10.57
CA ALA A 533 14.62 -8.84 9.45
C ALA A 533 14.62 -7.36 9.88
N GLU A 534 14.33 -7.06 11.15
CA GLU A 534 14.38 -5.67 11.67
C GLU A 534 15.80 -5.08 11.61
N THR A 535 16.83 -5.90 11.79
CA THR A 535 18.21 -5.41 11.93
C THR A 535 19.19 -5.97 10.89
N GLU A 536 18.75 -6.88 10.02
CA GLU A 536 19.61 -7.45 8.98
C GLU A 536 19.95 -6.39 7.92
N MET A 537 21.22 -6.00 7.86
CA MET A 537 21.74 -4.96 6.94
C MET A 537 22.10 -5.51 5.56
N ASP A 538 22.40 -6.82 5.43
CA ASP A 538 22.64 -7.43 4.13
C ASP A 538 21.31 -7.56 3.35
N PRO A 539 21.14 -6.86 2.23
CA PRO A 539 19.86 -6.84 1.51
C PRO A 539 19.46 -8.21 0.94
N VAL A 540 20.43 -9.08 0.64
CA VAL A 540 20.17 -10.42 0.10
C VAL A 540 19.68 -11.35 1.21
N LYS A 541 20.39 -11.35 2.35
CA LYS A 541 19.94 -12.13 3.53
C LYS A 541 18.59 -11.65 4.00
N ARG A 542 18.38 -10.34 4.07
CA ARG A 542 17.11 -9.75 4.48
C ARG A 542 15.96 -10.13 3.54
N ALA A 543 16.19 -10.12 2.23
CA ALA A 543 15.20 -10.60 1.26
C ALA A 543 14.88 -12.09 1.47
N GLY A 544 15.90 -12.91 1.77
CA GLY A 544 15.70 -14.32 2.12
C GLY A 544 14.82 -14.53 3.36
N LEU A 545 14.93 -13.67 4.38
CA LEU A 545 14.05 -13.70 5.56
C LEU A 545 12.60 -13.42 5.18
N PHE A 546 12.34 -12.41 4.33
CA PHE A 546 10.99 -12.09 3.87
C PHE A 546 10.39 -13.18 2.99
N VAL A 547 11.18 -13.79 2.12
CA VAL A 547 10.73 -14.96 1.33
C VAL A 547 10.33 -16.11 2.26
N ARG A 548 11.12 -16.43 3.28
CA ARG A 548 10.77 -17.46 4.27
C ARG A 548 9.50 -17.10 5.05
N MET A 549 9.32 -15.84 5.45
CA MET A 549 8.10 -15.38 6.11
C MET A 549 6.87 -15.57 5.21
N ASN A 550 6.98 -15.16 3.92
CA ASN A 550 5.92 -15.39 2.93
C ASN A 550 5.56 -16.89 2.85
N ASP A 551 6.57 -17.75 2.71
CA ASP A 551 6.36 -19.19 2.55
C ASP A 551 5.72 -19.80 3.80
N THR A 552 6.11 -19.35 4.99
CA THR A 552 5.53 -19.80 6.26
C THR A 552 4.04 -19.46 6.35
N VAL A 553 3.65 -18.23 6.02
CA VAL A 553 2.25 -17.79 6.05
C VAL A 553 1.40 -18.56 5.04
N ILE A 554 1.93 -18.77 3.83
CA ILE A 554 1.22 -19.47 2.75
C ILE A 554 1.10 -20.97 3.03
N SER A 555 2.18 -21.61 3.45
CA SER A 555 2.18 -23.07 3.77
C SER A 555 1.24 -23.42 4.91
N ASN A 556 1.05 -22.49 5.86
CA ASN A 556 0.06 -22.64 6.93
C ASN A 556 -1.35 -22.21 6.53
N SER A 557 -1.53 -21.73 5.30
CA SER A 557 -2.79 -21.18 4.80
C SER A 557 -3.43 -20.17 5.78
N VAL A 558 -2.60 -19.33 6.40
CA VAL A 558 -3.05 -18.21 7.25
C VAL A 558 -3.82 -17.22 6.39
N VAL A 559 -3.28 -16.98 5.21
CA VAL A 559 -3.95 -16.27 4.11
C VAL A 559 -3.90 -17.11 2.85
N ILE A 560 -4.90 -16.94 2.02
CA ILE A 560 -4.98 -17.53 0.70
C ILE A 560 -4.88 -16.37 -0.30
N PRO A 561 -3.70 -16.14 -0.92
CA PRO A 561 -3.57 -15.13 -1.97
C PRO A 561 -4.48 -15.44 -3.14
N VAL A 562 -5.13 -14.41 -3.67
CA VAL A 562 -6.02 -14.53 -4.82
C VAL A 562 -5.39 -13.88 -6.04
N LEU A 563 -5.06 -12.59 -5.91
CA LEU A 563 -4.59 -11.79 -7.03
C LEU A 563 -3.59 -10.72 -6.57
N TRP A 564 -2.44 -10.65 -7.21
CA TRP A 564 -1.56 -9.49 -7.14
C TRP A 564 -2.20 -8.36 -7.95
N ARG A 565 -2.70 -7.35 -7.25
CA ARG A 565 -3.53 -6.30 -7.84
C ARG A 565 -2.73 -5.06 -8.15
N ASN A 566 -2.84 -4.59 -9.38
CA ASN A 566 -2.34 -3.28 -9.77
C ASN A 566 -3.26 -2.17 -9.24
N GLN A 567 -2.70 -0.99 -9.04
CA GLN A 567 -3.48 0.22 -8.85
C GLN A 567 -3.98 0.70 -10.21
N VAL A 568 -5.26 1.01 -10.28
CA VAL A 568 -5.91 1.50 -11.50
C VAL A 568 -6.49 2.87 -11.24
N SER A 569 -6.15 3.80 -12.11
CA SER A 569 -6.72 5.14 -12.18
C SER A 569 -7.08 5.46 -13.61
N VAL A 570 -7.80 6.53 -13.86
CA VAL A 570 -8.11 7.01 -15.21
C VAL A 570 -7.76 8.49 -15.34
N ALA A 571 -7.22 8.86 -16.48
CA ALA A 571 -6.75 10.20 -16.77
C ALA A 571 -7.35 10.72 -18.07
N GLY A 572 -7.70 12.00 -18.10
CA GLY A 572 -8.17 12.69 -19.31
C GLY A 572 -7.11 12.66 -20.41
N ALA A 573 -7.55 12.61 -21.66
CA ALA A 573 -6.67 12.44 -22.84
C ALA A 573 -5.55 13.48 -22.93
N ARG A 574 -5.76 14.68 -22.39
CA ARG A 574 -4.78 15.78 -22.40
C ARG A 574 -3.91 15.87 -21.15
N LEU A 575 -4.25 15.19 -20.06
CA LEU A 575 -3.50 15.24 -18.81
C LEU A 575 -2.18 14.46 -18.95
N ARG A 576 -1.09 15.09 -18.56
CA ARG A 576 0.30 14.59 -18.66
C ARG A 576 1.06 14.80 -17.35
N GLY A 577 2.23 14.17 -17.23
CA GLY A 577 3.15 14.35 -16.12
C GLY A 577 2.72 13.61 -14.85
N LEU A 578 1.84 12.62 -14.96
CA LEU A 578 1.29 11.85 -13.83
C LEU A 578 2.38 11.04 -13.14
N ASP A 579 3.11 10.23 -13.91
CA ASP A 579 4.21 9.37 -13.45
C ASP A 579 3.86 8.66 -12.12
N LEU A 580 2.67 8.03 -12.09
CA LEU A 580 2.09 7.47 -10.87
C LEU A 580 3.01 6.40 -10.28
N SER A 581 3.20 6.46 -8.96
CA SER A 581 3.98 5.48 -8.21
C SER A 581 3.05 4.54 -7.45
N GLY A 582 3.34 3.25 -7.52
CA GLY A 582 2.67 2.24 -6.68
C GLY A 582 3.17 2.21 -5.24
N TRP A 583 4.16 3.05 -4.92
CA TRP A 583 4.89 3.09 -3.64
C TRP A 583 4.65 4.38 -2.85
N ASP A 584 4.01 5.37 -3.48
CA ASP A 584 3.74 6.67 -2.88
C ASP A 584 2.30 7.12 -3.12
N SER A 585 1.96 8.31 -2.65
CA SER A 585 0.71 8.98 -2.93
C SER A 585 0.49 9.16 -4.44
N ASN A 586 -0.73 9.04 -4.90
CA ASN A 586 -1.09 9.40 -6.27
C ASN A 586 -0.79 10.87 -6.58
N MET A 587 -0.67 11.69 -5.55
CA MET A 587 -0.36 13.12 -5.64
C MET A 587 1.14 13.43 -5.56
N TRP A 588 2.04 12.42 -5.52
CA TRP A 588 3.48 12.66 -5.34
C TRP A 588 4.11 13.55 -6.44
N ARG A 589 3.56 13.48 -7.67
CA ARG A 589 3.98 14.31 -8.83
C ARG A 589 3.01 15.43 -9.16
N LEU A 590 2.04 15.75 -8.29
CA LEU A 590 1.03 16.79 -8.51
C LEU A 590 1.61 18.13 -9.04
N PRO A 591 2.79 18.62 -8.55
CA PRO A 591 3.37 19.84 -9.09
C PRO A 591 3.76 19.77 -10.58
N TYR A 592 3.90 18.56 -11.13
CA TYR A 592 4.36 18.29 -12.50
C TYR A 592 3.23 17.96 -13.46
N TRP A 593 2.01 17.82 -12.97
CA TRP A 593 0.84 17.57 -13.81
C TRP A 593 0.57 18.80 -14.70
N HIS A 594 0.25 18.55 -15.97
CA HIS A 594 -0.04 19.62 -16.95
C HIS A 594 -0.98 19.10 -18.04
N LYS A 595 -1.52 20.02 -18.84
CA LYS A 595 -2.29 19.70 -20.05
C LYS A 595 -1.41 19.90 -21.29
N ALA A 596 -1.42 18.90 -22.21
CA ALA A 596 -0.82 18.97 -23.53
C ALA A 596 -1.73 19.74 -24.50
#